data_99818c056b897048b29eae6e8708dc7e
#
_entry.id   99818c056b897048b29eae6e8708dc7e
#
_cell.length_a   1.000
_cell.length_b   1.000
_cell.length_c   1.000
_cell.angle_alpha   90.00
_cell.angle_beta   90.00
_cell.angle_gamma   90.00
#
_symmetry.space_group_name_H-M   'P 1'
#
loop_
_entity.id
_entity.type
_entity.pdbx_description
1 polymer ?
#
loop_
_entity_poly.entity_id
_entity_poly.type
_entity_poly.pdbx_seq_one_letter_code
_entity_poly.pdbx_strand_id
1 'polypeptide(L)'
;MAYKKLIKVSNVCQLLDKSKYPATTTKEGITWTNNGDGTITANGTSTSGSGFRLDTFYIYGNRTYLMTGCPEGGGSGKYFMFDGYSKLGSDLGSGAIKTVSGSDRTLGSLILYVATGQTVSNLVFKPQLFDLTEMYGAGHEPTTVEQFRQDFPDEMYDYKPHCWLTSYKRVFMTGGGNYLTSYKTSLVCKTKNEHYL
;
A
#
# COMPACT_ATOMS: atom_id res chain seq x y z
N MET A 1 1.23 -10.62 -37.13
CA MET A 1 0.49 -10.64 -35.83
C MET A 1 0.60 -9.26 -35.21
N ALA A 2 -0.53 -8.65 -34.86
CA ALA A 2 -0.53 -7.35 -34.17
C ALA A 2 -0.38 -7.59 -32.68
N TYR A 3 0.70 -7.10 -32.07
CA TYR A 3 0.89 -7.16 -30.62
C TYR A 3 0.13 -6.00 -29.98
N LYS A 4 -0.80 -6.33 -29.08
CA LYS A 4 -1.47 -5.35 -28.23
C LYS A 4 -0.71 -5.25 -26.92
N LYS A 5 0.08 -4.22 -26.72
CA LYS A 5 0.62 -3.90 -25.38
C LYS A 5 -0.34 -2.95 -24.70
N LEU A 6 -1.01 -3.42 -23.66
CA LEU A 6 -1.80 -2.56 -22.78
C LEU A 6 -0.82 -1.87 -21.82
N ILE A 7 -0.59 -0.58 -22.00
CA ILE A 7 0.14 0.21 -21.02
C ILE A 7 -0.89 0.73 -20.04
N LYS A 8 -0.93 0.13 -18.85
CA LYS A 8 -1.74 0.60 -17.74
C LYS A 8 -1.07 1.87 -17.18
N VAL A 9 -1.64 3.02 -17.46
CA VAL A 9 -1.31 4.23 -16.69
C VAL A 9 -2.18 4.17 -15.44
N SER A 10 -1.70 3.51 -14.43
CA SER A 10 -2.46 3.30 -13.21
C SER A 10 -2.24 4.41 -12.20
N ASN A 11 -3.31 4.82 -11.60
CA ASN A 11 -3.28 5.58 -10.38
C ASN A 11 -3.06 4.62 -9.21
N VAL A 12 -2.11 4.93 -8.35
CA VAL A 12 -1.85 4.18 -7.13
C VAL A 12 -2.95 4.47 -6.12
N CYS A 13 -3.60 3.44 -5.59
CA CYS A 13 -4.57 3.54 -4.49
C CYS A 13 -3.85 3.36 -3.16
N GLN A 14 -3.22 4.41 -2.64
CA GLN A 14 -2.58 4.44 -1.32
C GLN A 14 -3.58 4.96 -0.28
N LEU A 15 -3.91 4.13 0.71
CA LEU A 15 -5.01 4.36 1.64
C LEU A 15 -4.62 5.12 2.91
N LEU A 16 -3.32 5.24 3.21
CA LEU A 16 -2.84 5.93 4.41
C LEU A 16 -2.63 7.42 4.13
N ASP A 17 -3.30 8.25 4.91
CA ASP A 17 -3.18 9.69 4.85
C ASP A 17 -2.15 10.17 5.88
N LYS A 18 -0.95 10.52 5.40
CA LYS A 18 0.14 11.00 6.27
C LYS A 18 -0.21 12.25 7.08
N SER A 19 -1.19 13.05 6.62
CA SER A 19 -1.65 14.23 7.36
C SER A 19 -2.39 13.89 8.65
N LYS A 20 -2.82 12.64 8.79
CA LYS A 20 -3.51 12.13 9.99
C LYS A 20 -2.60 11.37 10.94
N TYR A 21 -1.32 11.21 10.58
CA TYR A 21 -0.39 10.51 11.47
C TYR A 21 -0.22 11.30 12.78
N PRO A 22 -0.17 10.60 13.93
CA PRO A 22 0.02 11.25 15.20
C PRO A 22 1.32 12.04 15.27
N ALA A 23 1.35 13.03 16.17
CA ALA A 23 2.58 13.75 16.48
C ALA A 23 3.64 12.82 17.10
N THR A 24 4.91 13.25 17.04
CA THR A 24 6.02 12.59 17.73
C THR A 24 5.68 12.33 19.20
N THR A 25 5.94 11.11 19.66
CA THR A 25 5.65 10.69 21.03
C THR A 25 6.65 9.65 21.53
N THR A 26 6.83 9.58 22.85
CA THR A 26 7.58 8.48 23.47
C THR A 26 6.60 7.57 24.20
N LYS A 27 6.69 6.26 23.90
CA LYS A 27 5.80 5.26 24.48
C LYS A 27 6.57 3.97 24.73
N GLU A 28 6.43 3.41 25.93
CA GLU A 28 7.06 2.15 26.33
C GLU A 28 8.56 2.08 25.99
N GLY A 29 9.29 3.20 26.21
CA GLY A 29 10.73 3.30 25.96
C GLY A 29 11.14 3.55 24.51
N ILE A 30 10.18 3.61 23.58
CA ILE A 30 10.42 3.96 22.17
C ILE A 30 9.94 5.39 21.91
N THR A 31 10.83 6.22 21.34
CA THR A 31 10.47 7.49 20.74
C THR A 31 10.10 7.28 19.28
N TRP A 32 8.85 7.54 18.94
CA TRP A 32 8.27 7.50 17.62
C TRP A 32 8.25 8.91 17.04
N THR A 33 9.11 9.21 16.06
CA THR A 33 9.21 10.51 15.43
C THR A 33 8.44 10.51 14.11
N ASN A 34 7.41 11.35 14.03
CA ASN A 34 6.75 11.64 12.75
C ASN A 34 7.62 12.63 11.96
N ASN A 35 8.18 12.19 10.83
CA ASN A 35 9.09 13.00 10.02
C ASN A 35 8.35 13.99 9.10
N GLY A 36 7.01 13.92 9.03
CA GLY A 36 6.19 14.82 8.22
C GLY A 36 6.09 14.46 6.74
N ASP A 37 6.96 13.59 6.25
CA ASP A 37 7.00 13.12 4.86
C ASP A 37 6.22 11.80 4.62
N GLY A 38 5.63 11.24 5.68
CA GLY A 38 4.95 9.94 5.68
C GLY A 38 5.79 8.82 6.26
N THR A 39 7.06 9.10 6.62
CA THR A 39 7.92 8.14 7.31
C THR A 39 7.87 8.35 8.83
N ILE A 40 8.14 7.28 9.57
CA ILE A 40 8.18 7.28 11.03
C ILE A 40 9.51 6.67 11.48
N THR A 41 10.26 7.39 12.30
CA THR A 41 11.51 6.90 12.89
C THR A 41 11.27 6.41 14.31
N ALA A 42 11.76 5.21 14.63
CA ALA A 42 11.74 4.63 15.97
C ALA A 42 13.14 4.60 16.58
N ASN A 43 13.25 5.09 17.83
CA ASN A 43 14.50 5.07 18.62
C ASN A 43 14.23 4.66 20.06
N GLY A 44 15.10 3.85 20.65
CA GLY A 44 15.06 3.48 22.05
C GLY A 44 15.02 1.99 22.30
N THR A 45 14.75 1.61 23.56
CA THR A 45 14.59 0.22 23.99
C THR A 45 13.18 0.01 24.49
N SER A 46 12.45 -0.91 23.88
CA SER A 46 11.07 -1.20 24.25
C SER A 46 11.00 -1.94 25.60
N THR A 47 10.31 -1.36 26.57
CA THR A 47 10.17 -1.91 27.93
C THR A 47 9.07 -2.95 28.06
N SER A 48 7.96 -2.81 27.30
CA SER A 48 6.79 -3.72 27.39
C SER A 48 6.08 -3.97 26.06
N GLY A 49 6.78 -3.69 24.94
CA GLY A 49 6.19 -3.71 23.61
C GLY A 49 5.52 -2.38 23.27
N SER A 50 6.12 -1.65 22.32
CA SER A 50 5.68 -0.31 21.95
C SER A 50 4.95 -0.31 20.62
N GLY A 51 3.72 0.18 20.61
CA GLY A 51 2.87 0.31 19.42
C GLY A 51 2.57 1.77 19.08
N PHE A 52 2.76 2.15 17.82
CA PHE A 52 2.42 3.46 17.29
C PHE A 52 1.34 3.31 16.20
N ARG A 53 0.11 3.67 16.54
CA ARG A 53 -1.04 3.63 15.62
C ARG A 53 -1.00 4.83 14.70
N LEU A 54 -0.99 4.61 13.39
CA LEU A 54 -0.88 5.67 12.38
C LEU A 54 -2.24 6.29 12.05
N ASP A 55 -3.14 5.48 11.51
CA ASP A 55 -4.43 5.92 10.98
C ASP A 55 -5.46 4.80 11.08
N THR A 56 -6.72 5.14 10.92
CA THR A 56 -7.83 4.21 10.75
C THR A 56 -8.43 4.37 9.35
N PHE A 57 -8.73 3.26 8.71
CA PHE A 57 -9.25 3.20 7.36
C PHE A 57 -10.33 2.13 7.25
N TYR A 58 -11.04 2.11 6.13
CA TYR A 58 -12.01 1.05 5.87
C TYR A 58 -11.42 -0.04 4.98
N ILE A 59 -11.60 -1.27 5.41
CA ILE A 59 -11.28 -2.48 4.67
C ILE A 59 -12.58 -3.07 4.15
N TYR A 60 -12.63 -3.42 2.88
CA TYR A 60 -13.78 -4.06 2.24
C TYR A 60 -13.50 -5.54 2.01
N GLY A 61 -14.49 -6.38 2.25
CA GLY A 61 -14.42 -7.79 1.95
C GLY A 61 -14.31 -8.07 0.43
N ASN A 62 -13.82 -9.25 0.09
CA ASN A 62 -13.55 -9.70 -1.28
C ASN A 62 -12.58 -8.78 -2.04
N ARG A 63 -11.68 -8.11 -1.31
CA ARG A 63 -10.61 -7.29 -1.89
C ARG A 63 -9.25 -7.75 -1.38
N THR A 64 -8.25 -7.55 -2.20
CA THR A 64 -6.85 -7.85 -1.92
C THR A 64 -6.10 -6.56 -1.62
N TYR A 65 -5.36 -6.57 -0.53
CA TYR A 65 -4.56 -5.43 -0.07
C TYR A 65 -3.10 -5.80 0.00
N LEU A 66 -2.23 -4.80 -0.21
CA LEU A 66 -0.80 -4.88 0.06
C LEU A 66 -0.45 -3.88 1.17
N MET A 67 0.10 -4.37 2.26
CA MET A 67 0.73 -3.58 3.31
C MET A 67 2.24 -3.70 3.16
N THR A 68 2.97 -2.56 3.16
CA THR A 68 4.43 -2.54 3.00
C THR A 68 5.03 -1.34 3.71
N GLY A 69 6.34 -1.42 4.00
CA GLY A 69 7.12 -0.34 4.59
C GLY A 69 7.69 -0.64 5.98
N CYS A 70 7.52 -1.87 6.50
CA CYS A 70 8.34 -2.35 7.60
C CYS A 70 9.80 -2.46 7.12
N PRO A 71 10.78 -1.97 7.89
CA PRO A 71 12.20 -2.13 7.55
C PRO A 71 12.61 -3.60 7.43
N GLU A 72 13.59 -3.88 6.57
CA GLU A 72 14.17 -5.22 6.43
C GLU A 72 14.70 -5.76 7.76
N GLY A 73 14.69 -7.08 7.91
CA GLY A 73 15.11 -7.76 9.14
C GLY A 73 14.07 -7.71 10.26
N GLY A 74 12.87 -7.26 9.95
CA GLY A 74 11.72 -7.34 10.86
C GLY A 74 11.32 -8.75 11.22
N GLY A 75 10.38 -8.88 12.15
CA GLY A 75 9.87 -10.16 12.62
C GLY A 75 9.00 -9.97 13.86
N SER A 76 8.16 -10.95 14.19
CA SER A 76 7.23 -10.89 15.32
C SER A 76 7.91 -10.67 16.68
N GLY A 77 9.16 -11.11 16.83
CA GLY A 77 9.96 -10.90 18.04
C GLY A 77 10.88 -9.67 18.00
N LYS A 78 10.77 -8.83 16.97
CA LYS A 78 11.62 -7.65 16.79
C LYS A 78 10.76 -6.40 16.58
N TYR A 79 10.48 -6.10 15.33
CA TYR A 79 9.64 -4.97 14.91
C TYR A 79 8.88 -5.39 13.65
N PHE A 80 7.68 -4.87 13.49
CA PHE A 80 6.80 -5.18 12.37
C PHE A 80 5.69 -4.11 12.24
N MET A 81 4.93 -4.19 11.16
CA MET A 81 3.69 -3.45 11.01
C MET A 81 2.54 -4.43 10.95
N PHE A 82 1.38 -4.04 11.46
CA PHE A 82 0.19 -4.91 11.43
C PHE A 82 -1.11 -4.11 11.43
N ASP A 83 -2.17 -4.76 10.99
CA ASP A 83 -3.52 -4.25 11.16
C ASP A 83 -4.05 -4.62 12.54
N GLY A 84 -4.32 -3.62 13.38
CA GLY A 84 -4.81 -3.78 14.74
C GLY A 84 -6.16 -4.49 14.88
N TYR A 85 -6.87 -4.72 13.76
CA TYR A 85 -8.11 -5.50 13.72
C TYR A 85 -7.92 -6.89 13.06
N SER A 86 -6.66 -7.27 12.79
CA SER A 86 -6.25 -8.59 12.31
C SER A 86 -6.86 -9.03 10.97
N LYS A 87 -7.29 -8.10 10.12
CA LYS A 87 -7.85 -8.41 8.80
C LYS A 87 -6.78 -8.53 7.72
N LEU A 88 -5.71 -7.73 7.80
CA LEU A 88 -4.65 -7.64 6.80
C LEU A 88 -3.39 -8.44 7.16
N GLY A 89 -3.27 -8.92 8.40
CA GLY A 89 -2.07 -9.59 8.87
C GLY A 89 -0.95 -8.62 9.23
N SER A 90 0.31 -9.04 9.00
CA SER A 90 1.51 -8.29 9.39
C SER A 90 2.54 -8.23 8.28
N ASP A 91 3.18 -7.07 8.09
CA ASP A 91 4.40 -6.91 7.33
C ASP A 91 5.59 -7.06 8.28
N LEU A 92 6.41 -8.09 8.04
CA LEU A 92 7.60 -8.44 8.83
C LEU A 92 8.91 -7.98 8.16
N GLY A 93 8.82 -7.05 7.18
CA GLY A 93 9.98 -6.50 6.46
C GLY A 93 10.05 -6.85 4.97
N SER A 94 9.12 -7.67 4.47
CA SER A 94 9.03 -8.03 3.03
C SER A 94 7.73 -7.63 2.38
N GLY A 95 6.85 -6.94 3.11
CA GLY A 95 5.49 -6.66 2.73
C GLY A 95 4.53 -7.83 2.97
N ALA A 96 3.22 -7.55 2.96
CA ALA A 96 2.18 -8.55 3.15
C ALA A 96 1.02 -8.31 2.18
N ILE A 97 0.70 -9.31 1.37
CA ILE A 97 -0.50 -9.32 0.51
C ILE A 97 -1.55 -10.19 1.18
N LYS A 98 -2.77 -9.65 1.30
CA LYS A 98 -3.89 -10.36 1.93
C LYS A 98 -5.19 -10.10 1.20
N THR A 99 -5.87 -11.17 0.81
CA THR A 99 -7.27 -11.11 0.40
C THR A 99 -8.17 -11.23 1.63
N VAL A 100 -9.03 -10.24 1.82
CA VAL A 100 -10.00 -10.20 2.93
C VAL A 100 -11.25 -10.96 2.51
N SER A 101 -11.65 -11.97 3.29
CA SER A 101 -12.87 -12.71 3.05
C SER A 101 -14.12 -11.95 3.55
N GLY A 102 -15.30 -12.33 3.03
CA GLY A 102 -16.57 -11.72 3.39
C GLY A 102 -16.91 -10.52 2.51
N SER A 103 -18.11 -9.98 2.68
CA SER A 103 -18.61 -8.85 1.88
C SER A 103 -18.67 -7.54 2.64
N ASP A 104 -18.43 -7.56 3.93
CA ASP A 104 -18.68 -6.42 4.80
C ASP A 104 -17.51 -5.42 4.82
N ARG A 105 -17.86 -4.17 5.03
CA ARG A 105 -16.93 -3.10 5.32
C ARG A 105 -16.57 -3.14 6.81
N THR A 106 -15.28 -3.24 7.10
CA THR A 106 -14.77 -3.24 8.48
C THR A 106 -13.78 -2.12 8.70
N LEU A 107 -13.62 -1.70 9.95
CA LEU A 107 -12.57 -0.74 10.31
C LEU A 107 -11.23 -1.48 10.41
N GLY A 108 -10.18 -0.90 9.83
CA GLY A 108 -8.79 -1.29 9.98
C GLY A 108 -7.97 -0.20 10.64
N SER A 109 -6.82 -0.53 11.18
CA SER A 109 -5.84 0.47 11.62
C SER A 109 -4.43 -0.06 11.52
N LEU A 110 -3.52 0.74 10.98
CA LEU A 110 -2.13 0.35 10.86
C LEU A 110 -1.37 0.74 12.13
N ILE A 111 -0.62 -0.23 12.67
CA ILE A 111 0.21 -0.07 13.87
C ILE A 111 1.64 -0.49 13.53
N LEU A 112 2.58 0.41 13.83
CA LEU A 112 4.00 0.09 13.87
C LEU A 112 4.31 -0.45 15.25
N TYR A 113 5.15 -1.48 15.35
CA TYR A 113 5.41 -2.14 16.62
C TYR A 113 6.88 -2.48 16.81
N VAL A 114 7.38 -2.30 18.02
CA VAL A 114 8.68 -2.78 18.49
C VAL A 114 8.44 -3.68 19.69
N ALA A 115 8.90 -4.94 19.59
CA ALA A 115 8.67 -5.96 20.60
C ALA A 115 9.43 -5.65 21.91
N THR A 116 8.95 -6.18 23.03
CA THR A 116 9.56 -6.03 24.36
C THR A 116 11.04 -6.42 24.35
N GLY A 117 11.88 -5.60 24.97
CA GLY A 117 13.32 -5.81 25.10
C GLY A 117 14.13 -5.49 23.84
N GLN A 118 13.49 -5.13 22.73
CA GLN A 118 14.19 -4.77 21.50
C GLN A 118 14.71 -3.33 21.57
N THR A 119 15.98 -3.15 21.19
CA THR A 119 16.60 -1.83 21.01
C THR A 119 16.66 -1.52 19.52
N VAL A 120 16.18 -0.34 19.16
CA VAL A 120 16.19 0.18 17.80
C VAL A 120 16.86 1.57 17.77
N SER A 121 17.61 1.85 16.70
CA SER A 121 18.30 3.12 16.50
C SER A 121 18.07 3.60 15.08
N ASN A 122 17.45 4.76 14.93
CA ASN A 122 17.10 5.34 13.64
C ASN A 122 16.39 4.37 12.69
N LEU A 123 15.52 3.51 13.25
CA LEU A 123 14.75 2.55 12.48
C LEU A 123 13.61 3.28 11.76
N VAL A 124 13.69 3.36 10.43
CA VAL A 124 12.73 4.13 9.63
C VAL A 124 11.70 3.21 9.01
N PHE A 125 10.45 3.39 9.37
CA PHE A 125 9.28 2.80 8.71
C PHE A 125 8.80 3.72 7.59
N LYS A 126 8.38 3.11 6.46
CA LYS A 126 7.79 3.78 5.28
C LYS A 126 6.38 3.23 5.00
N PRO A 127 5.43 3.41 5.93
CA PRO A 127 4.16 2.68 5.90
C PRO A 127 3.32 3.05 4.71
N GLN A 128 2.86 2.01 3.99
CA GLN A 128 1.92 2.13 2.88
C GLN A 128 0.90 0.99 2.89
N LEU A 129 -0.29 1.30 2.43
CA LEU A 129 -1.38 0.34 2.28
C LEU A 129 -2.09 0.58 0.95
N PHE A 130 -2.11 -0.43 0.10
CA PHE A 130 -2.71 -0.37 -1.24
C PHE A 130 -3.94 -1.26 -1.34
N ASP A 131 -4.99 -0.77 -1.99
CA ASP A 131 -6.10 -1.59 -2.44
C ASP A 131 -5.78 -2.15 -3.84
N LEU A 132 -5.24 -3.36 -3.89
CA LEU A 132 -4.82 -3.98 -5.15
C LEU A 132 -6.03 -4.31 -6.05
N THR A 133 -7.17 -4.66 -5.49
CA THR A 133 -8.38 -4.92 -6.28
C THR A 133 -8.88 -3.66 -6.97
N GLU A 134 -8.80 -2.50 -6.30
CA GLU A 134 -9.12 -1.21 -6.92
C GLU A 134 -8.13 -0.85 -8.04
N MET A 135 -6.85 -1.18 -7.85
CA MET A 135 -5.77 -0.86 -8.79
C MET A 135 -5.76 -1.76 -10.03
N TYR A 136 -5.99 -3.05 -9.85
CA TYR A 136 -5.79 -4.06 -10.90
C TYR A 136 -7.09 -4.67 -11.43
N GLY A 137 -8.16 -4.59 -10.65
CA GLY A 137 -9.41 -5.33 -10.88
C GLY A 137 -9.37 -6.71 -10.22
N ALA A 138 -10.54 -7.17 -9.80
CA ALA A 138 -10.69 -8.48 -9.15
C ALA A 138 -10.17 -9.63 -10.04
N GLY A 139 -9.33 -10.50 -9.45
CA GLY A 139 -8.71 -11.63 -10.14
C GLY A 139 -7.47 -11.28 -10.98
N HIS A 140 -7.02 -10.01 -10.97
CA HIS A 140 -5.83 -9.53 -11.69
C HIS A 140 -4.78 -8.92 -10.76
N GLU A 141 -4.99 -9.05 -9.46
CA GLU A 141 -4.08 -8.54 -8.45
C GLU A 141 -2.74 -9.28 -8.49
N PRO A 142 -1.61 -8.60 -8.25
CA PRO A 142 -0.32 -9.26 -8.08
C PRO A 142 -0.36 -10.19 -6.87
N THR A 143 0.27 -11.34 -7.00
CA THR A 143 0.34 -12.34 -5.92
C THR A 143 1.59 -12.19 -5.07
N THR A 144 2.58 -11.41 -5.52
CA THR A 144 3.80 -11.11 -4.78
C THR A 144 4.10 -9.61 -4.76
N VAL A 145 4.87 -9.18 -3.76
CA VAL A 145 5.30 -7.78 -3.63
C VAL A 145 6.21 -7.37 -4.79
N GLU A 146 7.04 -8.30 -5.29
CA GLU A 146 7.94 -8.10 -6.42
C GLU A 146 7.16 -7.80 -7.70
N GLN A 147 6.06 -8.50 -7.97
CA GLN A 147 5.18 -8.20 -9.11
C GLN A 147 4.58 -6.80 -8.99
N PHE A 148 4.14 -6.42 -7.80
CA PHE A 148 3.66 -5.05 -7.55
C PHE A 148 4.75 -4.01 -7.82
N ARG A 149 5.99 -4.24 -7.34
CA ARG A 149 7.11 -3.32 -7.50
C ARG A 149 7.60 -3.17 -8.94
N GLN A 150 7.35 -4.14 -9.81
CA GLN A 150 7.61 -4.00 -11.25
C GLN A 150 6.71 -2.94 -11.91
N ASP A 151 5.45 -2.84 -11.45
CA ASP A 151 4.49 -1.85 -11.94
C ASP A 151 4.62 -0.50 -11.23
N PHE A 152 5.01 -0.52 -9.95
CA PHE A 152 5.09 0.62 -9.04
C PHE A 152 6.43 0.60 -8.28
N PRO A 153 7.52 1.06 -8.92
CA PRO A 153 8.88 0.96 -8.37
C PRO A 153 9.21 1.95 -7.26
N ASP A 154 8.41 3.01 -7.09
CA ASP A 154 8.71 4.03 -6.09
C ASP A 154 8.55 3.46 -4.66
N GLU A 155 9.35 3.95 -3.74
CA GLU A 155 9.30 3.53 -2.35
C GLU A 155 8.10 4.11 -1.59
N MET A 156 7.66 5.31 -1.97
CA MET A 156 6.56 6.03 -1.33
C MET A 156 5.59 6.60 -2.36
N TYR A 157 4.31 6.54 -2.03
CA TYR A 157 3.23 7.10 -2.84
C TYR A 157 2.34 8.00 -1.98
N ASP A 158 1.82 9.06 -2.59
CA ASP A 158 0.89 9.94 -1.90
C ASP A 158 -0.48 9.29 -1.66
N TYR A 159 -1.15 9.74 -0.60
CA TYR A 159 -2.50 9.34 -0.26
C TYR A 159 -3.47 9.56 -1.42
N LYS A 160 -4.12 8.49 -1.83
CA LYS A 160 -5.14 8.48 -2.87
C LYS A 160 -6.09 7.30 -2.64
N PRO A 161 -7.15 7.51 -1.85
CA PRO A 161 -8.01 6.42 -1.39
C PRO A 161 -8.88 5.79 -2.46
N HIS A 162 -9.02 6.45 -3.61
CA HIS A 162 -9.83 5.97 -4.72
C HIS A 162 -9.13 6.18 -6.06
N CYS A 163 -8.99 5.11 -6.82
CA CYS A 163 -8.43 5.12 -8.18
C CYS A 163 -9.54 5.22 -9.23
N TRP A 164 -10.41 6.22 -9.10
CA TRP A 164 -11.57 6.40 -9.97
C TRP A 164 -11.25 6.69 -11.43
N LEU A 165 -10.00 6.96 -11.76
CA LEU A 165 -9.57 7.25 -13.12
C LEU A 165 -8.53 6.22 -13.56
N THR A 166 -8.95 5.23 -14.31
CA THR A 166 -8.01 4.33 -14.99
C THR A 166 -7.95 4.75 -16.46
N SER A 167 -6.86 5.42 -16.86
CA SER A 167 -6.62 5.67 -18.27
C SER A 167 -5.87 4.47 -18.86
N TYR A 168 -6.47 3.84 -19.86
CA TYR A 168 -5.82 2.79 -20.63
C TYR A 168 -5.29 3.39 -21.94
N LYS A 169 -3.99 3.32 -22.15
CA LYS A 169 -3.40 3.61 -23.45
C LYS A 169 -3.28 2.31 -24.25
N ARG A 170 -4.14 2.12 -25.22
CA ARG A 170 -4.04 1.01 -26.15
C ARG A 170 -3.04 1.38 -27.25
N VAL A 171 -1.89 0.74 -27.27
CA VAL A 171 -0.90 0.90 -28.33
C VAL A 171 -1.09 -0.24 -29.32
N PHE A 172 -1.44 0.09 -30.55
CA PHE A 172 -1.49 -0.87 -31.66
C PHE A 172 -0.18 -0.79 -32.42
N MET A 173 0.55 -1.88 -32.48
CA MET A 173 1.72 -2.01 -33.35
C MET A 173 1.32 -2.80 -34.59
N THR A 174 1.36 -2.20 -35.75
CA THR A 174 1.19 -2.89 -37.03
C THR A 174 2.57 -3.16 -37.65
N GLY A 175 2.85 -4.44 -37.85
CA GLY A 175 3.88 -5.00 -38.70
C GLY A 175 5.25 -4.32 -38.78
N GLY A 176 6.30 -4.99 -38.30
CA GLY A 176 7.69 -4.90 -38.81
C GLY A 176 8.47 -3.61 -38.61
N GLY A 177 7.90 -2.54 -38.11
CA GLY A 177 8.59 -1.29 -37.89
C GLY A 177 8.28 -0.72 -36.50
N ASN A 178 9.28 -0.07 -35.90
CA ASN A 178 9.19 0.56 -34.57
C ASN A 178 8.33 1.84 -34.54
N TYR A 179 7.26 1.92 -35.31
CA TYR A 179 6.43 3.12 -35.40
C TYR A 179 5.06 2.91 -34.78
N LEU A 180 4.75 3.82 -33.87
CA LEU A 180 3.42 3.97 -33.27
C LEU A 180 2.49 4.55 -34.35
N THR A 181 1.60 3.76 -34.96
CA THR A 181 0.75 4.22 -36.06
C THR A 181 -0.60 4.76 -35.60
N SER A 182 -1.08 4.37 -34.43
CA SER A 182 -2.23 5.00 -33.77
C SER A 182 -2.32 4.64 -32.29
N TYR A 183 -2.83 5.55 -31.49
CA TYR A 183 -3.20 5.30 -30.11
C TYR A 183 -4.64 5.76 -29.85
N LYS A 184 -5.39 4.97 -29.15
CA LYS A 184 -6.66 5.40 -28.55
C LYS A 184 -6.49 5.46 -27.04
N THR A 185 -6.75 6.61 -26.48
CA THR A 185 -6.89 6.78 -25.02
C THR A 185 -8.37 6.67 -24.72
N SER A 186 -8.78 5.66 -23.96
CA SER A 186 -10.11 5.62 -23.38
C SER A 186 -9.99 5.94 -21.89
N LEU A 187 -10.66 7.00 -21.47
CA LEU A 187 -10.86 7.34 -20.06
C LEU A 187 -12.09 6.57 -19.57
N VAL A 188 -11.90 5.68 -18.63
CA VAL A 188 -13.02 5.10 -17.88
C VAL A 188 -13.11 5.86 -16.58
N CYS A 189 -14.06 6.78 -16.50
CA CYS A 189 -14.36 7.51 -15.27
C CYS A 189 -15.48 6.74 -14.54
N LYS A 190 -15.17 6.12 -13.41
CA LYS A 190 -16.21 5.68 -12.48
C LYS A 190 -16.55 6.84 -11.55
N THR A 191 -17.64 7.50 -11.78
CA THR A 191 -18.25 8.37 -10.78
C THR A 191 -19.13 7.53 -9.86
N LYS A 192 -19.33 7.98 -8.64
CA LYS A 192 -20.08 7.29 -7.58
C LYS A 192 -21.56 7.02 -7.96
N ASN A 193 -22.04 7.62 -9.03
CA ASN A 193 -23.40 7.52 -9.54
C ASN A 193 -23.38 7.33 -11.05
N GLU A 194 -22.89 6.17 -11.49
CA GLU A 194 -23.21 5.65 -12.81
C GLU A 194 -22.74 6.38 -14.08
N HIS A 195 -22.52 5.53 -14.97
CA HIS A 195 -22.66 5.42 -16.42
C HIS A 195 -21.40 5.57 -17.23
N TYR A 196 -21.20 4.48 -17.93
CA TYR A 196 -20.23 4.34 -19.01
C TYR A 196 -20.57 5.27 -20.17
N LEU A 197 -19.61 5.96 -20.65
CA LEU A 197 -19.59 6.49 -22.01
C LEU A 197 -18.62 5.70 -22.86
#